data_db0f4f0f26a109da33edc0a8a3ac7a82
#
_entry.id   db0f4f0f26a109da33edc0a8a3ac7a82
#
_cell.length_a   1.000
_cell.length_b   1.000
_cell.length_c   1.000
_cell.angle_alpha   90.00
_cell.angle_beta   90.00
_cell.angle_gamma   90.00
#
_symmetry.space_group_name_H-M   'P 1'
#
loop_
_entity.id
_entity.type
_entity.pdbx_description
1 polymer ?
#
loop_
_entity_poly.entity_id
_entity_poly.type
_entity_poly.pdbx_seq_one_letter_code
_entity_poly.pdbx_strand_id
1 'polypeptide(L)'
;MEPTAVEAALYTYAEGDAVRHAFRVASSLDSMVIGEPQILGQVKDAFALAQSCEAVGPALHALFTQAFAVAKRVRTETDIARHAVSVSFAAVELAKQIFAGLSGRAVLLVGAGKMSELAAKHLVDQGAFPIYVVNRTWARAQELARALAGTPVPFVELGTVLGAVDIVVTSTGAPTPIVTREMVADAVRGRGARPLFFIDIAVPRDVEPGVESLGDVYRYDIDDLKSVVDANIRERLREAQRAEALVEREVAKFRARLGDVEVIPAIVSLRERLEEIRAGELRRALARLPDASPETRAALESLSTGIVNKILHAPITKLRESSRAGSHRSWLEVVNELFGLRRRA
;
A
#
# COMPACT_ATOMS: atom_id res chain seq x y z
N MET A 1 -20.75 -6.04 12.99
CA MET A 1 -19.78 -5.33 13.84
C MET A 1 -20.40 -3.99 14.22
N GLU A 2 -20.42 -3.61 15.48
CA GLU A 2 -20.93 -2.31 15.92
C GLU A 2 -20.04 -1.20 15.34
N PRO A 3 -20.60 -0.09 14.80
CA PRO A 3 -19.84 1.01 14.22
C PRO A 3 -18.76 1.57 15.14
N THR A 4 -19.03 1.68 16.43
CA THR A 4 -18.10 2.16 17.48
C THR A 4 -16.86 1.27 17.67
N ALA A 5 -16.98 -0.04 17.45
CA ALA A 5 -15.86 -0.96 17.55
C ALA A 5 -14.90 -0.83 16.32
N VAL A 6 -15.42 -0.42 15.19
CA VAL A 6 -14.62 -0.16 13.97
C VAL A 6 -13.87 1.15 14.11
N GLU A 7 -14.53 2.21 14.62
CA GLU A 7 -13.91 3.53 14.79
C GLU A 7 -12.68 3.50 15.70
N ALA A 8 -12.71 2.71 16.76
CA ALA A 8 -11.58 2.55 17.68
C ALA A 8 -10.33 1.89 17.04
N ALA A 9 -10.51 1.18 15.93
CA ALA A 9 -9.45 0.52 15.18
C ALA A 9 -8.98 1.31 13.94
N LEU A 10 -9.59 2.47 13.67
CA LEU A 10 -9.27 3.31 12.53
C LEU A 10 -8.29 4.43 12.93
N TYR A 11 -7.44 4.78 12.00
CA TYR A 11 -6.64 6.01 12.04
C TYR A 11 -6.92 6.84 10.76
N THR A 12 -6.76 8.14 10.86
CA THR A 12 -7.03 9.06 9.75
C THR A 12 -5.82 9.93 9.49
N TYR A 13 -5.41 10.01 8.24
CA TYR A 13 -4.41 10.94 7.76
C TYR A 13 -5.05 11.94 6.80
N ALA A 14 -4.63 13.21 6.87
CA ALA A 14 -5.11 14.27 6.01
C ALA A 14 -3.97 14.86 5.17
N GLU A 15 -4.31 15.43 4.02
CA GLU A 15 -3.39 16.20 3.17
C GLU A 15 -2.05 15.50 2.88
N GLY A 16 -0.93 16.14 3.27
CA GLY A 16 0.41 15.61 3.03
C GLY A 16 0.70 14.30 3.74
N ASP A 17 0.09 14.06 4.91
CA ASP A 17 0.27 12.83 5.67
C ASP A 17 -0.48 11.66 5.02
N ALA A 18 -1.65 11.92 4.41
CA ALA A 18 -2.36 10.92 3.60
C ALA A 18 -1.52 10.50 2.37
N VAL A 19 -0.90 11.45 1.69
CA VAL A 19 0.01 11.18 0.56
C VAL A 19 1.21 10.35 1.01
N ARG A 20 1.85 10.76 2.10
CA ARG A 20 2.99 10.03 2.69
C ARG A 20 2.61 8.60 3.04
N HIS A 21 1.49 8.42 3.73
CA HIS A 21 1.03 7.11 4.13
C HIS A 21 0.73 6.21 2.92
N ALA A 22 0.03 6.72 1.90
CA ALA A 22 -0.24 5.97 0.68
C ALA A 22 1.05 5.49 -0.02
N PHE A 23 2.09 6.35 -0.08
CA PHE A 23 3.38 5.99 -0.68
C PHE A 23 4.13 4.96 0.18
N ARG A 24 4.11 5.09 1.52
CA ARG A 24 4.71 4.14 2.46
C ARG A 24 4.06 2.77 2.36
N VAL A 25 2.73 2.71 2.39
CA VAL A 25 1.98 1.45 2.24
C VAL A 25 2.28 0.79 0.90
N ALA A 26 2.15 1.51 -0.21
CA ALA A 26 2.44 0.97 -1.55
C ALA A 26 3.90 0.48 -1.69
N SER A 27 4.83 1.11 -0.97
CA SER A 27 6.26 0.74 -0.92
C SER A 27 6.57 -0.36 0.09
N SER A 28 5.56 -0.91 0.79
CA SER A 28 5.71 -1.94 1.84
C SER A 28 6.58 -1.49 3.03
N LEU A 29 6.54 -0.18 3.36
CA LEU A 29 7.25 0.39 4.50
C LEU A 29 6.38 0.40 5.77
N ASP A 30 5.06 0.25 5.61
CA ASP A 30 4.07 0.25 6.67
C ASP A 30 3.38 -1.14 6.74
N SER A 31 4.18 -2.18 6.81
CA SER A 31 3.72 -3.56 6.93
C SER A 31 4.46 -4.27 8.06
N MET A 32 3.91 -5.38 8.53
CA MET A 32 4.55 -6.23 9.55
C MET A 32 5.93 -6.71 9.08
N VAL A 33 6.07 -6.98 7.78
CA VAL A 33 7.35 -7.33 7.14
C VAL A 33 7.71 -6.22 6.15
N ILE A 34 8.65 -5.39 6.53
CA ILE A 34 9.09 -4.27 5.68
C ILE A 34 9.65 -4.83 4.35
N GLY A 35 9.16 -4.29 3.23
CA GLY A 35 9.59 -4.69 1.87
C GLY A 35 8.83 -5.88 1.29
N GLU A 36 7.74 -6.35 1.91
CA GLU A 36 6.95 -7.49 1.42
C GLU A 36 6.44 -7.25 -0.01
N PRO A 37 6.77 -8.15 -0.98
CA PRO A 37 6.44 -7.91 -2.38
C PRO A 37 4.93 -7.95 -2.69
N GLN A 38 4.12 -8.57 -1.84
CA GLN A 38 2.68 -8.76 -2.06
C GLN A 38 1.87 -7.48 -1.83
N ILE A 39 2.32 -6.58 -0.94
CA ILE A 39 1.58 -5.37 -0.56
C ILE A 39 1.25 -4.49 -1.79
N LEU A 40 2.23 -4.26 -2.66
CA LEU A 40 1.97 -3.48 -3.89
C LEU A 40 0.91 -4.13 -4.79
N GLY A 41 0.88 -5.46 -4.86
CA GLY A 41 -0.16 -6.21 -5.57
C GLY A 41 -1.54 -5.95 -4.97
N GLN A 42 -1.66 -6.08 -3.65
CA GLN A 42 -2.92 -5.85 -2.93
C GLN A 42 -3.44 -4.42 -3.09
N VAL A 43 -2.55 -3.41 -3.03
CA VAL A 43 -2.93 -2.01 -3.26
C VAL A 43 -3.43 -1.80 -4.69
N LYS A 44 -2.80 -2.42 -5.70
CA LYS A 44 -3.26 -2.35 -7.09
C LYS A 44 -4.61 -3.04 -7.29
N ASP A 45 -4.82 -4.21 -6.69
CA ASP A 45 -6.08 -4.95 -6.78
C ASP A 45 -7.22 -4.13 -6.13
N ALA A 46 -6.97 -3.52 -4.96
CA ALA A 46 -7.92 -2.64 -4.29
C ALA A 46 -8.23 -1.39 -5.11
N PHE A 47 -7.22 -0.77 -5.74
CA PHE A 47 -7.40 0.38 -6.61
C PHE A 47 -8.21 0.03 -7.87
N ALA A 48 -7.93 -1.10 -8.50
CA ALA A 48 -8.70 -1.57 -9.65
C ALA A 48 -10.17 -1.84 -9.29
N LEU A 49 -10.42 -2.43 -8.11
CA LEU A 49 -11.78 -2.61 -7.61
C LEU A 49 -12.48 -1.25 -7.39
N ALA A 50 -11.82 -0.30 -6.74
CA ALA A 50 -12.37 1.04 -6.52
C ALA A 50 -12.68 1.77 -7.85
N GLN A 51 -11.85 1.59 -8.89
CA GLN A 51 -12.12 2.12 -10.23
C GLN A 51 -13.37 1.45 -10.86
N SER A 52 -13.52 0.15 -10.72
CA SER A 52 -14.70 -0.57 -11.26
C SER A 52 -16.01 -0.16 -10.59
N CYS A 53 -15.93 0.37 -9.36
CA CYS A 53 -17.07 0.92 -8.61
C CYS A 53 -17.24 2.43 -8.82
N GLU A 54 -16.53 3.05 -9.76
CA GLU A 54 -16.53 4.51 -10.03
C GLU A 54 -16.22 5.37 -8.78
N ALA A 55 -15.53 4.80 -7.78
CA ALA A 55 -15.19 5.47 -6.53
C ALA A 55 -13.88 6.29 -6.60
N VAL A 56 -13.20 6.32 -7.76
CA VAL A 56 -11.91 6.98 -7.93
C VAL A 56 -12.04 8.26 -8.74
N GLY A 57 -12.00 9.40 -8.04
CA GLY A 57 -11.90 10.71 -8.68
C GLY A 57 -10.46 11.06 -9.13
N PRO A 58 -10.29 12.20 -9.84
CA PRO A 58 -8.97 12.60 -10.40
C PRO A 58 -7.84 12.69 -9.37
N ALA A 59 -8.11 13.16 -8.16
CA ALA A 59 -7.12 13.30 -7.09
C ALA A 59 -6.62 11.93 -6.60
N LEU A 60 -7.52 10.98 -6.36
CA LEU A 60 -7.16 9.62 -5.95
C LEU A 60 -6.45 8.87 -7.08
N HIS A 61 -6.89 9.08 -8.33
CA HIS A 61 -6.21 8.50 -9.50
C HIS A 61 -4.76 8.98 -9.59
N ALA A 62 -4.52 10.28 -9.47
CA ALA A 62 -3.18 10.86 -9.46
C ALA A 62 -2.32 10.32 -8.30
N LEU A 63 -2.90 10.24 -7.09
CA LEU A 63 -2.25 9.74 -5.88
C LEU A 63 -1.76 8.30 -6.07
N PHE A 64 -2.66 7.38 -6.43
CA PHE A 64 -2.31 5.96 -6.52
C PHE A 64 -1.42 5.65 -7.72
N THR A 65 -1.60 6.35 -8.85
CA THR A 65 -0.67 6.25 -9.98
C THR A 65 0.75 6.63 -9.57
N GLN A 66 0.90 7.73 -8.83
CA GLN A 66 2.21 8.14 -8.30
C GLN A 66 2.72 7.17 -7.24
N ALA A 67 1.85 6.66 -6.34
CA ALA A 67 2.22 5.68 -5.33
C ALA A 67 2.83 4.41 -5.96
N PHE A 68 2.25 3.92 -7.06
CA PHE A 68 2.79 2.77 -7.79
C PHE A 68 4.17 3.07 -8.42
N ALA A 69 4.35 4.28 -8.95
CA ALA A 69 5.65 4.70 -9.49
C ALA A 69 6.71 4.80 -8.38
N VAL A 70 6.36 5.37 -7.24
CA VAL A 70 7.23 5.47 -6.05
C VAL A 70 7.59 4.09 -5.54
N ALA A 71 6.62 3.19 -5.37
CA ALA A 71 6.86 1.82 -4.93
C ALA A 71 7.80 1.05 -5.87
N LYS A 72 7.65 1.24 -7.19
CA LYS A 72 8.56 0.65 -8.18
C LYS A 72 9.99 1.20 -8.01
N ARG A 73 10.13 2.51 -7.82
CA ARG A 73 11.44 3.15 -7.62
C ARG A 73 12.10 2.68 -6.33
N VAL A 74 11.36 2.62 -5.22
CA VAL A 74 11.85 2.09 -3.95
C VAL A 74 12.44 0.69 -4.15
N ARG A 75 11.75 -0.19 -4.85
CA ARG A 75 12.22 -1.56 -5.13
C ARG A 75 13.44 -1.65 -6.04
N THR A 76 13.63 -0.67 -6.92
CA THR A 76 14.76 -0.66 -7.87
C THR A 76 15.97 0.10 -7.35
N GLU A 77 15.76 1.13 -6.51
CA GLU A 77 16.81 2.01 -5.98
C GLU A 77 17.28 1.61 -4.59
N THR A 78 16.58 0.63 -3.93
CA THR A 78 16.96 0.07 -2.63
C THR A 78 16.91 -1.46 -2.68
N ASP A 79 17.64 -2.12 -1.79
CA ASP A 79 17.60 -3.56 -1.65
C ASP A 79 16.48 -4.07 -0.72
N ILE A 80 15.51 -3.20 -0.39
CA ILE A 80 14.43 -3.50 0.56
C ILE A 80 13.62 -4.73 0.16
N ALA A 81 13.40 -4.94 -1.14
CA ALA A 81 12.67 -6.09 -1.67
C ALA A 81 13.51 -7.37 -1.71
N ARG A 82 14.84 -7.28 -1.77
CA ARG A 82 15.75 -8.44 -1.78
C ARG A 82 15.91 -9.06 -0.41
N HIS A 83 15.81 -8.22 0.63
CA HIS A 83 15.91 -8.64 2.03
C HIS A 83 14.54 -8.85 2.70
N ALA A 84 13.45 -8.77 1.94
CA ALA A 84 12.12 -9.11 2.42
C ALA A 84 12.07 -10.63 2.67
N VAL A 85 12.45 -11.04 3.84
CA VAL A 85 12.15 -12.39 4.32
C VAL A 85 10.63 -12.43 4.54
N SER A 86 9.90 -13.00 3.60
CA SER A 86 8.46 -13.16 3.78
C SER A 86 8.19 -14.04 5.01
N VAL A 87 7.04 -13.84 5.65
CA VAL A 87 6.56 -14.76 6.70
C VAL A 87 6.68 -16.22 6.26
N SER A 88 6.39 -16.47 4.96
CA SER A 88 6.54 -17.78 4.34
C SER A 88 7.97 -18.31 4.34
N PHE A 89 8.98 -17.44 4.14
CA PHE A 89 10.38 -17.85 4.20
C PHE A 89 10.83 -18.11 5.64
N ALA A 90 10.43 -17.25 6.60
CA ALA A 90 10.74 -17.45 8.02
C ALA A 90 10.16 -18.80 8.53
N ALA A 91 8.95 -19.13 8.09
CA ALA A 91 8.32 -20.39 8.38
C ALA A 91 9.13 -21.60 7.89
N VAL A 92 9.70 -21.51 6.68
CA VAL A 92 10.56 -22.55 6.12
C VAL A 92 11.88 -22.67 6.87
N GLU A 93 12.52 -21.56 7.26
CA GLU A 93 13.76 -21.58 8.03
C GLU A 93 13.54 -22.17 9.42
N LEU A 94 12.45 -21.86 10.10
CA LEU A 94 12.06 -22.50 11.36
C LEU A 94 11.83 -24.02 11.19
N ALA A 95 11.11 -24.41 10.16
CA ALA A 95 10.88 -25.83 9.86
C ALA A 95 12.21 -26.57 9.69
N LYS A 96 13.21 -25.99 8.99
CA LYS A 96 14.54 -26.57 8.85
C LYS A 96 15.25 -26.76 10.20
N GLN A 97 15.10 -25.81 11.11
CA GLN A 97 15.72 -25.92 12.45
C GLN A 97 15.09 -27.06 13.27
N ILE A 98 13.76 -27.21 13.22
CA ILE A 98 13.03 -28.25 13.96
C ILE A 98 13.33 -29.64 13.41
N PHE A 99 13.39 -29.81 12.09
CA PHE A 99 13.53 -31.11 11.45
C PHE A 99 14.96 -31.46 10.98
N ALA A 100 15.93 -30.57 11.18
CA ALA A 100 17.31 -30.72 10.66
C ALA A 100 17.35 -30.96 9.13
N GLY A 101 16.35 -30.49 8.42
CA GLY A 101 16.16 -30.64 6.97
C GLY A 101 14.72 -31.01 6.61
N LEU A 102 14.31 -30.68 5.38
CA LEU A 102 12.92 -30.83 4.96
C LEU A 102 12.68 -31.98 3.96
N SER A 103 13.74 -32.62 3.49
CA SER A 103 13.64 -33.72 2.54
C SER A 103 12.80 -34.88 3.11
N GLY A 104 11.76 -35.27 2.37
CA GLY A 104 10.85 -36.35 2.77
C GLY A 104 9.86 -35.98 3.89
N ARG A 105 9.78 -34.73 4.31
CA ARG A 105 8.77 -34.27 5.28
C ARG A 105 7.44 -34.04 4.61
N ALA A 106 6.40 -34.67 5.13
CA ALA A 106 5.05 -34.50 4.63
C ALA A 106 4.42 -33.19 5.09
N VAL A 107 3.80 -32.47 4.16
CA VAL A 107 3.22 -31.15 4.40
C VAL A 107 1.71 -31.17 4.18
N LEU A 108 0.95 -30.56 5.05
CA LEU A 108 -0.46 -30.30 4.90
C LEU A 108 -0.70 -28.78 4.78
N LEU A 109 -1.39 -28.38 3.72
CA LEU A 109 -1.89 -27.02 3.55
C LEU A 109 -3.38 -26.99 3.89
N VAL A 110 -3.76 -26.11 4.79
CA VAL A 110 -5.15 -25.86 5.18
C VAL A 110 -5.54 -24.45 4.76
N GLY A 111 -6.35 -24.36 3.72
CA GLY A 111 -6.67 -23.12 3.01
C GLY A 111 -5.86 -22.94 1.73
N ALA A 112 -6.40 -22.15 0.80
CA ALA A 112 -5.81 -21.88 -0.51
C ALA A 112 -5.52 -20.37 -0.68
N GLY A 113 -4.91 -19.76 0.32
CA GLY A 113 -4.47 -18.37 0.30
C GLY A 113 -3.13 -18.21 -0.41
N LYS A 114 -2.85 -17.01 -0.96
CA LYS A 114 -1.58 -16.70 -1.64
C LYS A 114 -0.35 -16.92 -0.74
N MET A 115 -0.47 -16.66 0.57
CA MET A 115 0.61 -16.83 1.53
C MET A 115 0.95 -18.30 1.77
N SER A 116 -0.08 -19.15 1.96
CA SER A 116 0.14 -20.60 2.12
C SER A 116 0.68 -21.27 0.85
N GLU A 117 0.22 -20.82 -0.32
CA GLU A 117 0.78 -21.28 -1.61
C GLU A 117 2.27 -20.93 -1.73
N LEU A 118 2.67 -19.73 -1.33
CA LEU A 118 4.07 -19.32 -1.36
C LEU A 118 4.91 -20.10 -0.35
N ALA A 119 4.41 -20.28 0.89
CA ALA A 119 5.08 -21.10 1.90
C ALA A 119 5.25 -22.55 1.41
N ALA A 120 4.21 -23.12 0.80
CA ALA A 120 4.27 -24.46 0.24
C ALA A 120 5.31 -24.59 -0.87
N LYS A 121 5.35 -23.64 -1.82
CA LYS A 121 6.37 -23.64 -2.88
C LYS A 121 7.78 -23.63 -2.30
N HIS A 122 8.04 -22.78 -1.30
CA HIS A 122 9.33 -22.77 -0.64
C HIS A 122 9.66 -24.06 0.11
N LEU A 123 8.66 -24.72 0.74
CA LEU A 123 8.85 -26.03 1.37
C LEU A 123 9.19 -27.11 0.33
N VAL A 124 8.49 -27.12 -0.80
CA VAL A 124 8.74 -28.03 -1.93
C VAL A 124 10.15 -27.81 -2.50
N ASP A 125 10.55 -26.57 -2.72
CA ASP A 125 11.89 -26.22 -3.21
C ASP A 125 13.01 -26.71 -2.26
N GLN A 126 12.70 -26.94 -0.98
CA GLN A 126 13.59 -27.50 0.02
C GLN A 126 13.44 -29.03 0.18
N GLY A 127 12.67 -29.67 -0.70
CA GLY A 127 12.53 -31.13 -0.77
C GLY A 127 11.42 -31.71 0.12
N ALA A 128 10.54 -30.89 0.68
CA ALA A 128 9.40 -31.38 1.45
C ALA A 128 8.38 -32.06 0.53
N PHE A 129 8.03 -33.31 0.84
CA PHE A 129 7.07 -34.13 0.08
C PHE A 129 6.68 -35.35 0.93
N PRO A 130 5.45 -35.89 0.84
CA PRO A 130 4.32 -35.45 -0.01
C PRO A 130 3.61 -34.19 0.50
N ILE A 131 2.84 -33.56 -0.41
CA ILE A 131 2.01 -32.39 -0.11
C ILE A 131 0.55 -32.79 -0.12
N TYR A 132 -0.16 -32.46 0.94
CA TYR A 132 -1.60 -32.60 1.05
C TYR A 132 -2.26 -31.22 1.09
N VAL A 133 -3.42 -31.07 0.46
CA VAL A 133 -4.14 -29.80 0.41
C VAL A 133 -5.57 -29.98 0.86
N VAL A 134 -5.96 -29.29 1.90
CA VAL A 134 -7.32 -29.23 2.43
C VAL A 134 -7.86 -27.83 2.25
N ASN A 135 -9.05 -27.69 1.68
CA ASN A 135 -9.76 -26.43 1.63
C ASN A 135 -11.27 -26.67 1.70
N ARG A 136 -12.02 -25.72 2.31
CA ARG A 136 -13.48 -25.79 2.37
C ARG A 136 -14.13 -25.94 1.00
N THR A 137 -13.61 -25.21 0.01
CA THR A 137 -14.03 -25.34 -1.40
C THR A 137 -13.18 -26.38 -2.09
N TRP A 138 -13.77 -27.53 -2.41
CA TRP A 138 -13.08 -28.68 -3.00
C TRP A 138 -12.33 -28.34 -4.30
N ALA A 139 -12.95 -27.58 -5.20
CA ALA A 139 -12.33 -27.17 -6.46
C ALA A 139 -11.01 -26.40 -6.24
N ARG A 140 -10.94 -25.53 -5.23
CA ARG A 140 -9.71 -24.82 -4.86
C ARG A 140 -8.63 -25.75 -4.30
N ALA A 141 -9.03 -26.76 -3.51
CA ALA A 141 -8.10 -27.76 -3.02
C ALA A 141 -7.46 -28.53 -4.18
N GLN A 142 -8.28 -28.94 -5.16
CA GLN A 142 -7.81 -29.64 -6.37
C GLN A 142 -6.87 -28.77 -7.23
N GLU A 143 -7.22 -27.51 -7.44
CA GLU A 143 -6.41 -26.56 -8.22
C GLU A 143 -5.03 -26.37 -7.58
N LEU A 144 -4.98 -26.07 -6.28
CA LEU A 144 -3.74 -25.87 -5.56
C LEU A 144 -2.91 -27.15 -5.45
N ALA A 145 -3.55 -28.28 -5.17
CA ALA A 145 -2.86 -29.59 -5.16
C ALA A 145 -2.21 -29.89 -6.50
N ARG A 146 -2.91 -29.66 -7.61
CA ARG A 146 -2.34 -29.85 -8.96
C ARG A 146 -1.14 -28.92 -9.21
N ALA A 147 -1.21 -27.66 -8.79
CA ALA A 147 -0.12 -26.69 -8.94
C ALA A 147 1.15 -27.10 -8.14
N LEU A 148 0.99 -27.85 -7.05
CA LEU A 148 2.07 -28.27 -6.16
C LEU A 148 2.47 -29.76 -6.33
N ALA A 149 1.95 -30.44 -7.35
CA ALA A 149 2.08 -31.89 -7.54
C ALA A 149 1.67 -32.69 -6.28
N GLY A 150 0.70 -32.17 -5.51
CA GLY A 150 0.23 -32.73 -4.26
C GLY A 150 -1.12 -33.45 -4.39
N THR A 151 -1.66 -33.91 -3.27
CA THR A 151 -2.91 -34.65 -3.16
C THR A 151 -3.98 -33.77 -2.49
N PRO A 152 -5.14 -33.52 -3.12
CA PRO A 152 -6.25 -32.88 -2.46
C PRO A 152 -6.91 -33.83 -1.47
N VAL A 153 -7.29 -33.34 -0.29
CA VAL A 153 -7.94 -34.10 0.77
C VAL A 153 -9.25 -33.41 1.14
N PRO A 154 -10.35 -34.18 1.29
CA PRO A 154 -11.62 -33.61 1.73
C PRO A 154 -11.51 -32.95 3.10
N PHE A 155 -12.21 -31.82 3.30
CA PHE A 155 -12.15 -31.07 4.56
C PHE A 155 -12.52 -31.89 5.78
N VAL A 156 -13.44 -32.85 5.63
CA VAL A 156 -13.87 -33.75 6.72
C VAL A 156 -12.77 -34.72 7.17
N GLU A 157 -11.75 -34.94 6.37
CA GLU A 157 -10.61 -35.78 6.65
C GLU A 157 -9.42 -35.05 7.29
N LEU A 158 -9.57 -33.74 7.59
CA LEU A 158 -8.51 -32.91 8.17
C LEU A 158 -7.88 -33.56 9.40
N GLY A 159 -8.69 -34.04 10.35
CA GLY A 159 -8.20 -34.71 11.56
C GLY A 159 -7.38 -35.97 11.29
N THR A 160 -7.81 -36.78 10.33
CA THR A 160 -7.13 -38.02 9.95
C THR A 160 -5.75 -37.73 9.32
N VAL A 161 -5.68 -36.76 8.41
CA VAL A 161 -4.43 -36.45 7.70
C VAL A 161 -3.38 -35.80 8.61
N LEU A 162 -3.77 -35.13 9.70
CA LEU A 162 -2.84 -34.58 10.71
C LEU A 162 -1.89 -35.64 11.28
N GLY A 163 -2.35 -36.88 11.45
CA GLY A 163 -1.52 -38.01 11.91
C GLY A 163 -0.40 -38.41 10.92
N ALA A 164 -0.57 -38.12 9.65
CA ALA A 164 0.32 -38.55 8.57
C ALA A 164 1.38 -37.50 8.16
N VAL A 165 1.19 -36.23 8.54
CA VAL A 165 2.05 -35.12 8.10
C VAL A 165 2.99 -34.63 9.20
N ASP A 166 4.07 -33.93 8.83
CA ASP A 166 5.05 -33.37 9.74
C ASP A 166 4.89 -31.84 9.90
N ILE A 167 4.49 -31.16 8.83
CA ILE A 167 4.34 -29.70 8.77
C ILE A 167 2.91 -29.38 8.34
N VAL A 168 2.27 -28.48 9.05
CA VAL A 168 0.91 -27.98 8.75
C VAL A 168 0.97 -26.47 8.56
N VAL A 169 0.58 -25.97 7.39
CA VAL A 169 0.45 -24.55 7.11
C VAL A 169 -1.02 -24.19 7.05
N THR A 170 -1.47 -23.29 7.92
CA THR A 170 -2.87 -22.85 7.94
C THR A 170 -2.98 -21.38 7.51
N SER A 171 -3.95 -21.10 6.65
CA SER A 171 -4.20 -19.76 6.09
C SER A 171 -5.63 -19.66 5.58
N THR A 172 -6.60 -19.76 6.48
CA THR A 172 -8.01 -19.62 6.11
C THR A 172 -8.59 -18.30 6.60
N GLY A 173 -9.78 -17.96 6.15
CA GLY A 173 -10.57 -16.84 6.66
C GLY A 173 -11.66 -17.32 7.63
N ALA A 174 -11.45 -18.42 8.35
CA ALA A 174 -12.41 -18.92 9.31
C ALA A 174 -12.52 -17.98 10.51
N PRO A 175 -13.73 -17.70 11.01
CA PRO A 175 -13.90 -16.82 12.18
C PRO A 175 -13.49 -17.48 13.50
N THR A 176 -13.34 -18.80 13.50
CA THR A 176 -12.96 -19.62 14.68
C THR A 176 -11.92 -20.65 14.26
N PRO A 177 -11.09 -21.12 15.22
CA PRO A 177 -10.10 -22.17 14.94
C PRO A 177 -10.74 -23.41 14.30
N ILE A 178 -10.09 -23.94 13.29
CA ILE A 178 -10.53 -25.13 12.55
C ILE A 178 -9.69 -26.37 12.88
N VAL A 179 -8.49 -26.17 13.42
CA VAL A 179 -7.66 -27.23 13.99
C VAL A 179 -7.79 -27.17 15.49
N THR A 180 -8.57 -28.10 16.06
CA THR A 180 -8.84 -28.13 17.50
C THR A 180 -7.76 -28.89 18.26
N ARG A 181 -7.64 -28.60 19.55
CA ARG A 181 -6.72 -29.33 20.45
C ARG A 181 -7.03 -30.82 20.48
N GLU A 182 -8.30 -31.21 20.41
CA GLU A 182 -8.74 -32.61 20.39
C GLU A 182 -8.23 -33.34 19.13
N MET A 183 -8.39 -32.73 17.93
CA MET A 183 -7.87 -33.26 16.67
C MET A 183 -6.36 -33.48 16.71
N VAL A 184 -5.62 -32.51 17.28
CA VAL A 184 -4.16 -32.63 17.43
C VAL A 184 -3.81 -33.73 18.44
N ALA A 185 -4.50 -33.81 19.58
CA ALA A 185 -4.29 -34.85 20.58
C ALA A 185 -4.50 -36.25 19.98
N ASP A 186 -5.52 -36.43 19.14
CA ASP A 186 -5.75 -37.69 18.43
C ASP A 186 -4.66 -38.00 17.42
N ALA A 187 -4.23 -36.99 16.66
CA ALA A 187 -3.18 -37.15 15.68
C ALA A 187 -1.83 -37.56 16.30
N VAL A 188 -1.44 -37.01 17.46
CA VAL A 188 -0.15 -37.30 18.09
C VAL A 188 -0.09 -38.65 18.80
N ARG A 189 -1.23 -39.25 19.20
CA ARG A 189 -1.25 -40.57 19.89
C ARG A 189 -0.56 -41.69 19.11
N GLY A 190 -0.60 -41.65 17.78
CA GLY A 190 0.00 -42.66 16.92
C GLY A 190 1.34 -42.31 16.30
N ARG A 191 1.92 -41.12 16.65
CA ARG A 191 3.11 -40.61 15.97
C ARG A 191 4.43 -40.97 16.62
N GLY A 192 4.41 -41.47 17.86
CA GLY A 192 5.65 -41.62 18.67
C GLY A 192 6.31 -40.25 18.90
N ALA A 193 7.63 -40.18 18.89
CA ALA A 193 8.41 -38.94 19.08
C ALA A 193 8.59 -38.13 17.76
N ARG A 194 7.66 -38.22 16.80
CA ARG A 194 7.72 -37.44 15.55
C ARG A 194 7.11 -36.06 15.78
N PRO A 195 7.88 -34.97 15.60
CA PRO A 195 7.36 -33.62 15.77
C PRO A 195 6.21 -33.33 14.79
N LEU A 196 5.25 -32.52 15.26
CA LEU A 196 4.20 -31.92 14.44
C LEU A 196 4.32 -30.40 14.51
N PHE A 197 4.60 -29.76 13.40
CA PHE A 197 4.89 -28.34 13.32
C PHE A 197 3.77 -27.58 12.62
N PHE A 198 3.14 -26.66 13.33
CA PHE A 198 2.10 -25.77 12.81
C PHE A 198 2.68 -24.40 12.49
N ILE A 199 2.39 -23.92 11.30
CA ILE A 199 2.65 -22.58 10.80
C ILE A 199 1.29 -21.92 10.59
N ASP A 200 0.81 -21.18 11.59
CA ASP A 200 -0.50 -20.53 11.54
C ASP A 200 -0.37 -19.07 11.07
N ILE A 201 -0.59 -18.86 9.78
CA ILE A 201 -0.57 -17.52 9.16
C ILE A 201 -1.97 -16.95 8.92
N ALA A 202 -3.00 -17.55 9.52
CA ALA A 202 -4.37 -17.09 9.44
C ALA A 202 -4.65 -15.92 10.38
N VAL A 203 -5.57 -15.06 9.97
CA VAL A 203 -6.13 -13.98 10.81
C VAL A 203 -7.65 -13.96 10.59
N PRO A 204 -8.47 -14.36 11.62
CA PRO A 204 -8.09 -14.93 12.92
C PRO A 204 -7.34 -16.25 12.82
N ARG A 205 -6.75 -16.72 13.93
CA ARG A 205 -5.95 -17.95 13.96
C ARG A 205 -6.78 -19.20 13.68
N ASP A 206 -6.22 -20.08 12.86
CA ASP A 206 -6.85 -21.35 12.49
C ASP A 206 -6.59 -22.47 13.51
N VAL A 207 -5.51 -22.38 14.28
CA VAL A 207 -5.10 -23.41 15.25
C VAL A 207 -5.47 -22.97 16.66
N GLU A 208 -6.16 -23.83 17.40
CA GLU A 208 -6.59 -23.58 18.77
C GLU A 208 -5.39 -23.39 19.71
N PRO A 209 -5.43 -22.39 20.63
CA PRO A 209 -4.39 -22.22 21.65
C PRO A 209 -4.22 -23.44 22.53
N GLY A 210 -2.99 -23.71 22.97
CA GLY A 210 -2.67 -24.81 23.89
C GLY A 210 -2.37 -26.13 23.21
N VAL A 211 -2.35 -26.21 21.87
CA VAL A 211 -1.89 -27.42 21.15
C VAL A 211 -0.42 -27.73 21.43
N GLU A 212 0.39 -26.71 21.68
CA GLU A 212 1.79 -26.80 22.06
C GLU A 212 2.06 -27.52 23.37
N SER A 213 1.02 -27.71 24.19
CA SER A 213 1.12 -28.51 25.44
C SER A 213 1.01 -30.03 25.22
N LEU A 214 0.78 -30.49 23.98
CA LEU A 214 0.53 -31.88 23.64
C LEU A 214 1.81 -32.70 23.29
N GLY A 215 2.96 -32.35 23.85
CA GLY A 215 4.22 -33.05 23.63
C GLY A 215 5.03 -32.46 22.46
N ASP A 216 5.44 -33.29 21.49
CA ASP A 216 6.27 -32.85 20.35
C ASP A 216 5.46 -32.04 19.29
N VAL A 217 4.63 -31.09 19.77
CA VAL A 217 3.85 -30.18 18.94
C VAL A 217 4.42 -28.77 19.04
N TYR A 218 4.76 -28.19 17.91
CA TYR A 218 5.27 -26.82 17.81
C TYR A 218 4.27 -25.98 17.02
N ARG A 219 3.85 -24.86 17.54
CA ARG A 219 2.98 -23.91 16.86
C ARG A 219 3.65 -22.54 16.83
N TYR A 220 3.82 -22.03 15.64
CA TYR A 220 4.27 -20.65 15.41
C TYR A 220 3.22 -19.93 14.61
N ASP A 221 2.82 -18.80 15.13
CA ASP A 221 1.90 -17.91 14.43
C ASP A 221 2.63 -16.78 13.71
N ILE A 222 1.85 -15.91 13.06
CA ILE A 222 2.40 -14.79 12.28
C ILE A 222 3.26 -13.83 13.12
N ASP A 223 2.95 -13.67 14.42
CA ASP A 223 3.71 -12.81 15.33
C ASP A 223 5.02 -13.46 15.76
N ASP A 224 5.00 -14.77 16.02
CA ASP A 224 6.21 -15.55 16.32
C ASP A 224 7.17 -15.56 15.13
N LEU A 225 6.64 -15.76 13.92
CA LEU A 225 7.43 -15.74 12.67
C LEU A 225 8.08 -14.37 12.43
N LYS A 226 7.42 -13.29 12.85
CA LYS A 226 7.97 -11.94 12.80
C LYS A 226 9.23 -11.80 13.65
N SER A 227 9.23 -12.35 14.86
CA SER A 227 10.38 -12.27 15.78
C SER A 227 11.64 -12.98 15.22
N VAL A 228 11.44 -14.06 14.45
CA VAL A 228 12.53 -14.79 13.78
C VAL A 228 13.08 -14.00 12.58
N VAL A 229 12.23 -13.27 11.89
CA VAL A 229 12.60 -12.35 10.79
C VAL A 229 13.46 -11.20 11.30
N ASP A 230 13.30 -10.80 12.56
CA ASP A 230 13.96 -9.65 13.16
C ASP A 230 15.48 -9.83 13.40
N ALA A 231 16.02 -11.03 13.30
CA ALA A 231 17.47 -11.30 13.46
C ALA A 231 18.36 -10.60 12.41
N ASN A 232 17.83 -10.19 11.25
CA ASN A 232 18.51 -9.44 10.18
C ASN A 232 18.19 -7.93 10.15
N ILE A 233 17.76 -7.38 11.28
CA ILE A 233 17.17 -6.02 11.39
C ILE A 233 18.12 -4.90 10.94
N ARG A 234 19.41 -4.96 11.22
CA ARG A 234 20.29 -3.81 10.99
C ARG A 234 20.42 -3.42 9.52
N GLU A 235 20.50 -4.39 8.64
CA GLU A 235 20.62 -4.13 7.19
C GLU A 235 19.28 -3.65 6.59
N ARG A 236 18.17 -4.24 7.06
CA ARG A 236 16.83 -3.81 6.70
C ARG A 236 16.50 -2.39 7.16
N LEU A 237 16.91 -2.01 8.37
CA LEU A 237 16.70 -0.66 8.87
C LEU A 237 17.45 0.38 8.02
N ARG A 238 18.65 0.08 7.53
CA ARG A 238 19.38 0.96 6.62
C ARG A 238 18.65 1.12 5.28
N GLU A 239 18.19 0.03 4.70
CA GLU A 239 17.44 0.07 3.43
C GLU A 239 16.06 0.72 3.61
N ALA A 240 15.39 0.50 4.74
CA ALA A 240 14.16 1.20 5.09
C ALA A 240 14.37 2.71 5.22
N GLN A 241 15.47 3.17 5.83
CA GLN A 241 15.80 4.60 5.91
C GLN A 241 16.05 5.21 4.52
N ARG A 242 16.72 4.49 3.62
CA ARG A 242 16.91 4.94 2.22
C ARG A 242 15.57 5.03 1.49
N ALA A 243 14.71 4.05 1.67
CA ALA A 243 13.38 4.02 1.08
C ALA A 243 12.49 5.15 1.62
N GLU A 244 12.51 5.42 2.94
CA GLU A 244 11.80 6.56 3.56
C GLU A 244 12.28 7.90 2.99
N ALA A 245 13.59 8.09 2.86
CA ALA A 245 14.14 9.31 2.25
C ALA A 245 13.71 9.50 0.79
N LEU A 246 13.52 8.40 0.05
CA LEU A 246 12.98 8.44 -1.30
C LEU A 246 11.51 8.80 -1.31
N VAL A 247 10.71 8.19 -0.42
CA VAL A 247 9.29 8.49 -0.24
C VAL A 247 9.10 9.97 0.09
N GLU A 248 9.84 10.53 1.06
CA GLU A 248 9.72 11.95 1.45
C GLU A 248 10.00 12.90 0.27
N ARG A 249 11.01 12.61 -0.53
CA ARG A 249 11.29 13.39 -1.75
C ARG A 249 10.14 13.35 -2.75
N GLU A 250 9.52 12.20 -2.94
CA GLU A 250 8.39 12.06 -3.87
C GLU A 250 7.09 12.67 -3.30
N VAL A 251 6.88 12.63 -1.98
CA VAL A 251 5.79 13.35 -1.31
C VAL A 251 5.91 14.85 -1.55
N ALA A 252 7.10 15.42 -1.36
CA ALA A 252 7.32 16.84 -1.61
C ALA A 252 7.04 17.24 -3.07
N LYS A 253 7.48 16.43 -4.05
CA LYS A 253 7.20 16.65 -5.47
C LYS A 253 5.71 16.54 -5.79
N PHE A 254 5.02 15.55 -5.24
CA PHE A 254 3.59 15.34 -5.47
C PHE A 254 2.75 16.50 -4.90
N ARG A 255 3.07 16.94 -3.67
CA ARG A 255 2.40 18.10 -3.05
C ARG A 255 2.60 19.37 -3.88
N ALA A 256 3.81 19.64 -4.35
CA ALA A 256 4.07 20.77 -5.24
C ALA A 256 3.22 20.71 -6.51
N ARG A 257 3.13 19.53 -7.13
CA ARG A 257 2.30 19.33 -8.33
C ARG A 257 0.80 19.53 -8.08
N LEU A 258 0.28 19.02 -6.95
CA LEU A 258 -1.13 19.24 -6.56
C LEU A 258 -1.40 20.73 -6.34
N GLY A 259 -0.52 21.45 -5.64
CA GLY A 259 -0.61 22.88 -5.45
C GLY A 259 -0.65 23.66 -6.77
N ASP A 260 0.17 23.27 -7.75
CA ASP A 260 0.18 23.90 -9.07
C ASP A 260 -1.15 23.70 -9.81
N VAL A 261 -1.79 22.51 -9.70
CA VAL A 261 -3.09 22.25 -10.32
C VAL A 261 -4.18 23.18 -9.78
N GLU A 262 -4.16 23.52 -8.49
CA GLU A 262 -5.11 24.46 -7.88
C GLU A 262 -4.77 25.93 -8.16
N VAL A 263 -3.49 26.27 -8.23
CA VAL A 263 -3.00 27.65 -8.34
C VAL A 263 -2.99 28.17 -9.80
N ILE A 264 -2.66 27.32 -10.77
CA ILE A 264 -2.57 27.75 -12.18
C ILE A 264 -3.89 28.33 -12.71
N PRO A 265 -5.08 27.72 -12.49
CA PRO A 265 -6.34 28.32 -12.94
C PRO A 265 -6.61 29.69 -12.35
N ALA A 266 -6.28 29.90 -11.05
CA ALA A 266 -6.46 31.18 -10.41
C ALA A 266 -5.52 32.25 -10.98
N ILE A 267 -4.27 31.91 -11.32
CA ILE A 267 -3.32 32.81 -11.99
C ILE A 267 -3.86 33.22 -13.37
N VAL A 268 -4.42 32.25 -14.12
CA VAL A 268 -5.01 32.52 -15.44
C VAL A 268 -6.19 33.48 -15.31
N SER A 269 -7.14 33.19 -14.40
CA SER A 269 -8.30 34.04 -14.16
C SER A 269 -7.92 35.45 -13.67
N LEU A 270 -6.91 35.55 -12.82
CA LEU A 270 -6.38 36.84 -12.37
C LEU A 270 -5.79 37.67 -13.55
N ARG A 271 -5.05 37.03 -14.44
CA ARG A 271 -4.52 37.69 -15.63
C ARG A 271 -5.62 38.17 -16.56
N GLU A 272 -6.59 37.29 -16.86
CA GLU A 272 -7.75 37.61 -17.69
C GLU A 272 -8.51 38.80 -17.12
N ARG A 273 -8.77 38.81 -15.83
CA ARG A 273 -9.48 39.90 -15.16
C ARG A 273 -8.80 41.24 -15.24
N LEU A 274 -7.50 41.30 -14.97
CA LEU A 274 -6.73 42.56 -15.05
C LEU A 274 -6.54 43.01 -16.49
N GLU A 275 -6.43 42.11 -17.44
CA GLU A 275 -6.37 42.44 -18.86
C GLU A 275 -7.72 43.02 -19.38
N GLU A 276 -8.87 42.46 -18.94
CA GLU A 276 -10.18 43.05 -19.22
C GLU A 276 -10.28 44.51 -18.72
N ILE A 277 -9.83 44.75 -17.48
CA ILE A 277 -9.81 46.10 -16.92
C ILE A 277 -8.91 46.99 -17.74
N ARG A 278 -7.67 46.58 -18.03
CA ARG A 278 -6.72 47.34 -18.85
C ARG A 278 -7.28 47.70 -20.21
N ALA A 279 -7.81 46.74 -20.91
CA ALA A 279 -8.39 46.92 -22.25
C ALA A 279 -9.60 47.86 -22.22
N GLY A 280 -10.42 47.77 -21.17
CA GLY A 280 -11.54 48.66 -20.94
C GLY A 280 -11.12 50.09 -20.74
N GLU A 281 -10.14 50.33 -19.86
CA GLU A 281 -9.65 51.71 -19.55
C GLU A 281 -8.88 52.29 -20.74
N LEU A 282 -8.06 51.46 -21.45
CA LEU A 282 -7.37 51.92 -22.63
C LEU A 282 -8.35 52.37 -23.73
N ARG A 283 -9.43 51.64 -23.99
CA ARG A 283 -10.49 52.04 -24.92
C ARG A 283 -11.14 53.34 -24.51
N ARG A 284 -11.46 53.54 -23.22
CA ARG A 284 -12.05 54.79 -22.70
C ARG A 284 -11.09 55.99 -22.89
N ALA A 285 -9.78 55.78 -22.63
CA ALA A 285 -8.77 56.81 -22.79
C ALA A 285 -8.64 57.22 -24.26
N LEU A 286 -8.55 56.22 -25.18
CA LEU A 286 -8.45 56.48 -26.63
C LEU A 286 -9.70 57.10 -27.23
N ALA A 287 -10.89 56.84 -26.70
CA ALA A 287 -12.14 57.50 -27.11
C ALA A 287 -12.16 59.00 -26.74
N ARG A 288 -11.42 59.41 -25.74
CA ARG A 288 -11.24 60.85 -25.35
C ARG A 288 -10.12 61.55 -26.12
N LEU A 289 -9.34 60.78 -26.84
CA LEU A 289 -8.19 61.24 -27.63
C LEU A 289 -8.31 60.80 -29.06
N PRO A 290 -9.33 61.24 -29.84
CA PRO A 290 -9.61 60.77 -31.19
C PRO A 290 -8.42 61.01 -32.13
N ASP A 291 -7.71 62.11 -32.00
CA ASP A 291 -6.58 62.52 -32.84
C ASP A 291 -5.21 62.06 -32.30
N ALA A 292 -5.18 61.09 -31.39
CA ALA A 292 -3.92 60.55 -30.87
C ALA A 292 -3.08 59.93 -31.94
N SER A 293 -1.80 60.35 -32.02
CA SER A 293 -0.86 59.76 -32.98
C SER A 293 -0.59 58.30 -32.72
N PRO A 294 -0.11 57.50 -33.68
CA PRO A 294 0.27 56.11 -33.46
C PRO A 294 1.26 55.93 -32.31
N GLU A 295 2.23 56.88 -32.17
CA GLU A 295 3.21 56.86 -31.07
C GLU A 295 2.55 57.04 -29.70
N THR A 296 1.58 57.97 -29.60
CA THR A 296 0.80 58.18 -28.38
C THR A 296 -0.02 56.96 -27.99
N ARG A 297 -0.65 56.30 -29.00
CA ARG A 297 -1.40 55.05 -28.76
C ARG A 297 -0.49 53.95 -28.28
N ALA A 298 0.67 53.75 -28.93
CA ALA A 298 1.66 52.76 -28.49
C ALA A 298 2.22 53.05 -27.07
N ALA A 299 2.45 54.31 -26.75
CA ALA A 299 2.91 54.68 -25.40
C ALA A 299 1.87 54.40 -24.32
N LEU A 300 0.57 54.66 -24.55
CA LEU A 300 -0.53 54.35 -23.63
C LEU A 300 -0.70 52.81 -23.47
N GLU A 301 -0.56 52.05 -24.53
CA GLU A 301 -0.62 50.59 -24.50
C GLU A 301 0.54 50.02 -23.72
N SER A 302 1.76 50.46 -23.95
CA SER A 302 2.95 50.07 -23.21
C SER A 302 2.86 50.41 -21.74
N LEU A 303 2.44 51.62 -21.42
CA LEU A 303 2.25 52.06 -20.01
C LEU A 303 1.24 51.20 -19.30
N SER A 304 0.05 51.04 -19.90
CA SER A 304 -1.03 50.21 -19.26
C SER A 304 -0.63 48.75 -19.08
N THR A 305 0.05 48.16 -20.07
CA THR A 305 0.59 46.80 -19.96
C THR A 305 1.65 46.70 -18.86
N GLY A 306 2.55 47.71 -18.77
CA GLY A 306 3.57 47.75 -17.73
C GLY A 306 2.99 47.83 -16.31
N ILE A 307 1.91 48.61 -16.13
CA ILE A 307 1.21 48.73 -14.85
C ILE A 307 0.60 47.36 -14.47
N VAL A 308 -0.15 46.72 -15.37
CA VAL A 308 -0.77 45.44 -15.12
C VAL A 308 0.26 44.36 -14.76
N ASN A 309 1.37 44.31 -15.50
CA ASN A 309 2.43 43.33 -15.25
C ASN A 309 3.05 43.54 -13.84
N LYS A 310 3.24 44.77 -13.41
CA LYS A 310 3.76 45.07 -12.07
C LYS A 310 2.77 44.70 -10.98
N ILE A 311 1.47 44.93 -11.17
CA ILE A 311 0.42 44.52 -10.22
C ILE A 311 0.34 43.01 -10.11
N LEU A 312 0.46 42.27 -11.23
CA LEU A 312 0.39 40.82 -11.27
C LEU A 312 1.59 40.14 -10.61
N HIS A 313 2.76 40.78 -10.59
CA HIS A 313 4.01 40.15 -10.19
C HIS A 313 3.94 39.59 -8.77
N ALA A 314 3.59 40.42 -7.77
CA ALA A 314 3.58 40.01 -6.37
C ALA A 314 2.53 38.93 -6.05
N PRO A 315 1.25 39.03 -6.48
CA PRO A 315 0.25 37.94 -6.29
C PRO A 315 0.66 36.63 -6.92
N ILE A 316 1.14 36.65 -8.16
CA ILE A 316 1.55 35.41 -8.87
C ILE A 316 2.74 34.75 -8.17
N THR A 317 3.74 35.55 -7.77
CA THR A 317 4.91 35.04 -7.06
C THR A 317 4.47 34.40 -5.73
N LYS A 318 3.60 35.06 -4.99
CA LYS A 318 3.10 34.57 -3.70
C LYS A 318 2.28 33.27 -3.85
N LEU A 319 1.41 33.21 -4.84
CA LEU A 319 0.64 32.00 -5.13
C LEU A 319 1.56 30.81 -5.48
N ARG A 320 2.60 31.01 -6.29
CA ARG A 320 3.57 29.96 -6.63
C ARG A 320 4.42 29.53 -5.44
N GLU A 321 4.87 30.47 -4.59
CA GLU A 321 5.59 30.14 -3.38
C GLU A 321 4.73 29.34 -2.40
N SER A 322 3.49 29.78 -2.19
CA SER A 322 2.54 29.10 -1.30
C SER A 322 2.12 27.71 -1.83
N SER A 323 2.06 27.53 -3.15
CA SER A 323 1.87 26.20 -3.78
C SER A 323 2.98 25.24 -3.37
N ARG A 324 4.24 25.67 -3.50
CA ARG A 324 5.41 24.85 -3.12
C ARG A 324 5.46 24.55 -1.62
N ALA A 325 5.01 25.51 -0.79
CA ALA A 325 4.95 25.37 0.68
C ALA A 325 3.73 24.57 1.18
N GLY A 326 2.76 24.24 0.29
CA GLY A 326 1.52 23.54 0.66
C GLY A 326 0.51 24.42 1.43
N SER A 327 0.67 25.74 1.44
CA SER A 327 -0.20 26.71 2.13
C SER A 327 -1.02 27.58 1.17
N HIS A 328 -1.26 27.10 -0.06
CA HIS A 328 -1.84 27.90 -1.14
C HIS A 328 -3.34 28.17 -0.99
N ARG A 329 -4.10 27.33 -0.25
CA ARG A 329 -5.56 27.49 -0.14
C ARG A 329 -5.97 28.83 0.44
N SER A 330 -5.34 29.26 1.53
CA SER A 330 -5.61 30.56 2.14
C SER A 330 -5.27 31.73 1.21
N TRP A 331 -4.19 31.62 0.44
CA TRP A 331 -3.82 32.63 -0.54
C TRP A 331 -4.74 32.65 -1.76
N LEU A 332 -5.23 31.49 -2.20
CA LEU A 332 -6.23 31.39 -3.26
C LEU A 332 -7.54 32.08 -2.86
N GLU A 333 -7.99 31.87 -1.62
CA GLU A 333 -9.20 32.54 -1.09
C GLU A 333 -9.02 34.06 -1.07
N VAL A 334 -7.91 34.56 -0.54
CA VAL A 334 -7.58 35.98 -0.50
C VAL A 334 -7.54 36.62 -1.90
N VAL A 335 -6.85 35.96 -2.86
CA VAL A 335 -6.74 36.48 -4.23
C VAL A 335 -8.11 36.47 -4.93
N ASN A 336 -8.89 35.37 -4.78
CA ASN A 336 -10.23 35.29 -5.35
C ASN A 336 -11.16 36.37 -4.81
N GLU A 337 -11.09 36.67 -3.51
CA GLU A 337 -11.90 37.71 -2.87
C GLU A 337 -11.47 39.10 -3.31
N LEU A 338 -10.16 39.43 -3.24
CA LEU A 338 -9.62 40.76 -3.58
C LEU A 338 -9.87 41.14 -5.05
N PHE A 339 -9.80 40.21 -5.97
CA PHE A 339 -9.93 40.47 -7.40
C PHE A 339 -11.29 40.04 -7.98
N GLY A 340 -12.22 39.58 -7.15
CA GLY A 340 -13.56 39.18 -7.57
C GLY A 340 -13.55 38.04 -8.59
N LEU A 341 -12.62 37.06 -8.44
CA LEU A 341 -12.51 35.95 -9.36
C LEU A 341 -13.63 34.92 -9.08
N ARG A 342 -14.38 34.52 -10.11
CA ARG A 342 -15.42 33.50 -9.97
C ARG A 342 -14.75 32.13 -9.78
N ARG A 343 -15.18 31.37 -8.77
CA ARG A 343 -14.83 29.93 -8.71
C ARG A 343 -15.39 29.26 -9.96
N ARG A 344 -14.53 28.77 -10.84
CA ARG A 344 -14.98 27.78 -11.84
C ARG A 344 -15.28 26.49 -11.06
N ALA A 345 -16.56 26.07 -11.10
CA ALA A 345 -17.04 24.84 -10.51
C ALA A 345 -16.36 23.60 -11.12
#